data_a00a4e4734916bed3409e53076eade24
#
_entry.id   a00a4e4734916bed3409e53076eade24
#
_cell.length_a   1.000
_cell.length_b   1.000
_cell.length_c   1.000
_cell.angle_alpha   90.00
_cell.angle_beta   90.00
_cell.angle_gamma   90.00
#
_symmetry.space_group_name_H-M   'P 1'
#
loop_
_entity.id
_entity.type
_entity.pdbx_description
1 polymer ?
#
loop_
_entity_poly.entity_id
_entity_poly.type
_entity_poly.pdbx_seq_one_letter_code
_entity_poly.pdbx_strand_id
1 'polypeptide(L)'
;MDPVIVVGAGPVGLALSLALAAQGVPSVLLDEDPGKEETRPARTVVLREDTAALVERLGCKALRHEGVRWSGWRSMRRKQLVRELSLGEESPEGDPLPAPVHLPQHVLTRGLRDAVAAQELVQVAPYSRIDTLEQDPAGVTVHTREPNATWWRGSYVVGCDGARSTVRKLLDIRFPGRTAVERHAVAALRTDLPWPGQAVLHRLPPWRTGGAEVTARPLPDGVWRLDWLLPPRGELVTPDALITRVRDTLAAWCGETPPYELLDTGVYTLHHRLALRWRADRAFLAGDAAHLLGALGTQGLDEGLRDAENLAWKLAQAWHHGAADVLLDSYQAERRAAVASRLRAADQSLPILRGGGGLRTLVPGSARGHDSLLTDGHLGCGPLGAPPSYSHSPLAPPRAEAHDSVGTPPGAPVTDVRVTAPDGTTVRLRERLGQGHLLVVLVAPGTGVWDRRHWMTAGVMPRLAAAVDALPMKGELLVTESYPGASAHTVLLIRPDGHLVASFGGVRPRDLLAAADTVRGGSGHASVRSDQTAGIN
;
A
#
# COMPACT_ATOMS: atom_id res chain seq x y z
N MET A 1 -5.26 -25.18 13.49
CA MET A 1 -5.69 -23.88 14.05
C MET A 1 -6.94 -23.42 13.30
N ASP A 2 -7.79 -22.65 13.96
CA ASP A 2 -8.99 -22.07 13.34
C ASP A 2 -8.59 -21.03 12.27
N PRO A 3 -9.42 -20.77 11.26
CA PRO A 3 -9.15 -19.78 10.22
C PRO A 3 -9.04 -18.36 10.78
N VAL A 4 -8.49 -17.43 9.99
CA VAL A 4 -8.58 -16.00 10.30
C VAL A 4 -9.94 -15.47 9.81
N ILE A 5 -10.67 -14.77 10.66
CA ILE A 5 -11.93 -14.10 10.28
C ILE A 5 -11.59 -12.72 9.72
N VAL A 6 -11.99 -12.44 8.49
CA VAL A 6 -11.88 -11.13 7.84
C VAL A 6 -13.28 -10.56 7.68
N VAL A 7 -13.53 -9.37 8.19
CA VAL A 7 -14.85 -8.73 8.14
C VAL A 7 -14.82 -7.58 7.13
N GLY A 8 -15.60 -7.71 6.07
CA GLY A 8 -15.69 -6.76 4.95
C GLY A 8 -15.00 -7.26 3.68
N ALA A 9 -15.76 -7.56 2.62
CA ALA A 9 -15.28 -7.97 1.30
C ALA A 9 -15.03 -6.77 0.35
N GLY A 10 -14.61 -5.65 0.91
CA GLY A 10 -14.02 -4.55 0.14
C GLY A 10 -12.59 -4.87 -0.33
N PRO A 11 -11.95 -3.99 -1.13
CA PRO A 11 -10.62 -4.25 -1.69
C PRO A 11 -9.56 -4.65 -0.65
N VAL A 12 -9.60 -4.07 0.55
CA VAL A 12 -8.62 -4.37 1.62
C VAL A 12 -8.84 -5.76 2.22
N GLY A 13 -10.09 -6.14 2.51
CA GLY A 13 -10.39 -7.47 3.05
C GLY A 13 -10.14 -8.59 2.05
N LEU A 14 -10.49 -8.37 0.77
CA LEU A 14 -10.17 -9.29 -0.32
C LEU A 14 -8.65 -9.47 -0.47
N ALA A 15 -7.88 -8.36 -0.49
CA ALA A 15 -6.43 -8.40 -0.58
C ALA A 15 -5.79 -9.10 0.62
N LEU A 16 -6.29 -8.87 1.85
CA LEU A 16 -5.82 -9.55 3.05
C LEU A 16 -6.07 -11.06 2.99
N SER A 17 -7.28 -11.48 2.58
CA SER A 17 -7.62 -12.90 2.46
C SER A 17 -6.75 -13.60 1.42
N LEU A 18 -6.49 -12.95 0.27
CA LEU A 18 -5.56 -13.47 -0.75
C LEU A 18 -4.12 -13.55 -0.24
N ALA A 19 -3.66 -12.53 0.48
CA ALA A 19 -2.31 -12.52 1.05
C ALA A 19 -2.13 -13.58 2.14
N LEU A 20 -3.15 -13.89 2.92
CA LEU A 20 -3.16 -15.00 3.88
C LEU A 20 -3.13 -16.36 3.15
N ALA A 21 -3.97 -16.51 2.11
CA ALA A 21 -4.01 -17.73 1.30
C ALA A 21 -2.67 -18.02 0.61
N ALA A 22 -2.00 -16.99 0.08
CA ALA A 22 -0.66 -17.11 -0.50
C ALA A 22 0.38 -17.62 0.50
N GLN A 23 0.11 -17.52 1.80
CA GLN A 23 0.97 -17.99 2.90
C GLN A 23 0.41 -19.24 3.60
N GLY A 24 -0.58 -19.91 2.99
CA GLY A 24 -1.16 -21.16 3.51
C GLY A 24 -2.06 -20.97 4.73
N VAL A 25 -2.57 -19.78 4.98
CA VAL A 25 -3.48 -19.50 6.10
C VAL A 25 -4.92 -19.43 5.60
N PRO A 26 -5.81 -20.30 6.09
CA PRO A 26 -7.23 -20.26 5.75
C PRO A 26 -7.90 -19.04 6.36
N SER A 27 -8.86 -18.46 5.61
CA SER A 27 -9.67 -17.35 6.10
C SER A 27 -11.15 -17.49 5.78
N VAL A 28 -11.99 -16.90 6.65
CA VAL A 28 -13.43 -16.72 6.43
C VAL A 28 -13.67 -15.24 6.22
N LEU A 29 -14.17 -14.88 5.04
CA LEU A 29 -14.45 -13.52 4.65
C LEU A 29 -15.95 -13.23 4.79
N LEU A 30 -16.33 -12.49 5.84
CA LEU A 30 -17.70 -12.11 6.14
C LEU A 30 -18.03 -10.76 5.51
N ASP A 31 -19.17 -10.64 4.83
CA ASP A 31 -19.66 -9.37 4.31
C ASP A 31 -21.16 -9.21 4.50
N GLU A 32 -21.60 -8.00 4.83
CA GLU A 32 -23.04 -7.71 4.99
C GLU A 32 -23.79 -7.63 3.66
N ASP A 33 -23.07 -7.34 2.57
CA ASP A 33 -23.62 -7.21 1.22
C ASP A 33 -23.66 -8.55 0.47
N PRO A 34 -24.60 -8.70 -0.52
CA PRO A 34 -24.72 -9.90 -1.34
C PRO A 34 -23.58 -10.11 -2.35
N GLY A 35 -22.58 -9.23 -2.35
CA GLY A 35 -21.50 -9.26 -3.33
C GLY A 35 -21.83 -8.63 -4.69
N LYS A 36 -23.00 -8.00 -4.85
CA LYS A 36 -23.33 -7.20 -6.02
C LYS A 36 -22.73 -5.82 -5.89
N GLU A 37 -21.84 -5.47 -6.78
CA GLU A 37 -21.21 -4.16 -6.80
C GLU A 37 -21.95 -3.21 -7.74
N GLU A 38 -22.28 -2.03 -7.25
CA GLU A 38 -22.86 -0.97 -8.07
C GLU A 38 -21.78 -0.40 -9.01
N THR A 39 -22.07 -0.36 -10.30
CA THR A 39 -21.17 0.27 -11.27
C THR A 39 -21.20 1.78 -11.11
N ARG A 40 -20.12 2.33 -10.57
CA ARG A 40 -19.93 3.78 -10.33
C ARG A 40 -18.63 4.24 -11.00
N PRO A 41 -18.66 4.61 -12.30
CA PRO A 41 -17.47 5.03 -13.03
C PRO A 41 -16.74 6.23 -12.44
N ALA A 42 -17.42 7.13 -11.74
CA ALA A 42 -16.79 8.24 -11.03
C ALA A 42 -16.08 7.82 -9.72
N ARG A 43 -16.36 6.62 -9.20
CA ARG A 43 -15.66 6.06 -8.04
C ARG A 43 -14.45 5.28 -8.50
N THR A 44 -13.29 5.92 -8.47
CA THR A 44 -12.04 5.36 -9.01
C THR A 44 -10.96 5.25 -7.94
N VAL A 45 -9.95 4.46 -8.24
CA VAL A 45 -8.75 4.27 -7.45
C VAL A 45 -7.51 4.54 -8.30
N VAL A 46 -6.50 5.11 -7.67
CA VAL A 46 -5.18 5.32 -8.26
C VAL A 46 -4.21 4.51 -7.42
N LEU A 47 -3.68 3.43 -7.97
CA LEU A 47 -2.70 2.58 -7.30
C LEU A 47 -1.29 3.05 -7.65
N ARG A 48 -0.45 3.19 -6.65
CA ARG A 48 0.98 3.45 -6.81
C ARG A 48 1.67 2.16 -7.21
N GLU A 49 2.92 2.28 -7.61
CA GLU A 49 3.67 1.15 -8.18
C GLU A 49 3.76 -0.04 -7.22
N ASP A 50 4.02 0.21 -5.93
CA ASP A 50 4.11 -0.81 -4.89
C ASP A 50 2.78 -1.54 -4.67
N THR A 51 1.68 -0.79 -4.56
CA THR A 51 0.34 -1.36 -4.33
C THR A 51 -0.25 -2.00 -5.58
N ALA A 52 0.06 -1.48 -6.77
CA ALA A 52 -0.28 -2.12 -8.03
C ALA A 52 0.43 -3.49 -8.17
N ALA A 53 1.74 -3.54 -7.87
CA ALA A 53 2.51 -4.78 -7.85
C ALA A 53 1.97 -5.78 -6.81
N LEU A 54 1.58 -5.31 -5.62
CA LEU A 54 0.92 -6.16 -4.62
C LEU A 54 -0.36 -6.80 -5.18
N VAL A 55 -1.26 -5.98 -5.74
CA VAL A 55 -2.54 -6.45 -6.27
C VAL A 55 -2.33 -7.43 -7.44
N GLU A 56 -1.33 -7.21 -8.31
CA GLU A 56 -0.95 -8.15 -9.36
C GLU A 56 -0.43 -9.48 -8.79
N ARG A 57 0.43 -9.46 -7.76
CA ARG A 57 0.91 -10.68 -7.06
C ARG A 57 -0.22 -11.47 -6.43
N LEU A 58 -1.26 -10.79 -5.96
CA LEU A 58 -2.46 -11.43 -5.41
C LEU A 58 -3.38 -12.05 -6.48
N GLY A 59 -2.99 -12.00 -7.75
CA GLY A 59 -3.71 -12.63 -8.86
C GLY A 59 -4.79 -11.77 -9.51
N CYS A 60 -4.91 -10.49 -9.17
CA CYS A 60 -5.85 -9.57 -9.81
C CYS A 60 -5.37 -9.18 -11.21
N LYS A 61 -5.93 -9.80 -12.25
CA LYS A 61 -5.57 -9.54 -13.65
C LYS A 61 -6.17 -8.24 -14.20
N ALA A 62 -7.18 -7.69 -13.54
CA ALA A 62 -7.90 -6.51 -14.00
C ALA A 62 -7.01 -5.28 -14.21
N LEU A 63 -5.94 -5.13 -13.40
CA LEU A 63 -5.01 -4.00 -13.55
C LEU A 63 -4.35 -3.94 -14.94
N ARG A 64 -3.99 -5.09 -15.50
CA ARG A 64 -3.31 -5.16 -16.80
C ARG A 64 -4.23 -4.93 -17.99
N HIS A 65 -5.50 -5.26 -17.85
CA HIS A 65 -6.45 -5.25 -18.96
C HIS A 65 -7.42 -4.07 -18.92
N GLU A 66 -7.74 -3.60 -17.73
CA GLU A 66 -8.77 -2.59 -17.48
C GLU A 66 -8.25 -1.38 -16.68
N GLY A 67 -6.97 -1.33 -16.38
CA GLY A 67 -6.30 -0.19 -15.76
C GLY A 67 -5.54 0.65 -16.78
N VAL A 68 -5.47 1.96 -16.57
CA VAL A 68 -4.64 2.88 -17.37
C VAL A 68 -3.45 3.33 -16.55
N ARG A 69 -2.25 3.10 -17.07
CA ARG A 69 -1.03 3.74 -16.57
C ARG A 69 -0.94 5.14 -17.18
N TRP A 70 -0.73 6.12 -16.34
CA TRP A 70 -0.54 7.49 -16.85
C TRP A 70 0.76 7.57 -17.65
N SER A 71 0.69 8.15 -18.86
CA SER A 71 1.88 8.44 -19.66
C SER A 71 2.58 9.73 -19.22
N GLY A 72 1.90 10.58 -18.47
CA GLY A 72 2.46 11.83 -17.99
C GLY A 72 1.63 12.50 -16.92
N TRP A 73 2.23 13.51 -16.32
CA TRP A 73 1.63 14.42 -15.35
C TRP A 73 1.80 15.86 -15.80
N ARG A 74 0.72 16.63 -15.74
CA ARG A 74 0.68 18.04 -16.08
C ARG A 74 0.14 18.86 -14.91
N SER A 75 0.92 19.82 -14.41
CA SER A 75 0.49 20.79 -13.41
C SER A 75 0.35 22.16 -14.03
N MET A 76 -0.83 22.75 -13.90
CA MET A 76 -1.17 24.08 -14.41
C MET A 76 -1.58 25.01 -13.27
N ARG A 77 -1.23 26.29 -13.38
CA ARG A 77 -1.66 27.32 -12.44
C ARG A 77 -2.13 28.56 -13.21
N ARG A 78 -3.37 28.95 -13.01
CA ARG A 78 -4.03 29.97 -13.85
C ARG A 78 -3.94 29.59 -15.33
N LYS A 79 -3.25 30.37 -16.16
CA LYS A 79 -3.02 30.09 -17.59
C LYS A 79 -1.65 29.49 -17.91
N GLN A 80 -0.83 29.23 -16.89
CA GLN A 80 0.55 28.79 -17.08
C GLN A 80 0.72 27.29 -16.79
N LEU A 81 1.45 26.61 -17.67
CA LEU A 81 2.02 25.31 -17.39
C LEU A 81 3.17 25.48 -16.38
N VAL A 82 3.05 24.83 -15.21
CA VAL A 82 4.06 24.92 -14.14
C VAL A 82 5.03 23.76 -14.22
N ARG A 83 4.50 22.56 -14.49
CA ARG A 83 5.30 21.32 -14.56
C ARG A 83 4.67 20.34 -15.53
N GLU A 84 5.52 19.68 -16.31
CA GLU A 84 5.16 18.56 -17.16
C GLU A 84 6.19 17.45 -16.95
N LEU A 85 5.73 16.21 -16.81
CA LEU A 85 6.56 15.04 -16.57
C LEU A 85 6.10 13.90 -17.46
N SER A 86 7.03 13.20 -18.10
CA SER A 86 6.80 11.89 -18.70
C SER A 86 6.93 10.82 -17.62
N LEU A 87 6.05 9.82 -17.64
CA LEU A 87 5.98 8.75 -16.63
C LEU A 87 6.18 7.41 -17.33
N GLY A 88 6.87 6.48 -16.65
CA GLY A 88 7.07 5.12 -17.14
C GLY A 88 8.08 4.96 -18.28
N GLU A 89 8.67 6.05 -18.78
CA GLU A 89 9.72 6.02 -19.79
C GLU A 89 11.10 6.07 -19.13
N GLU A 90 12.05 5.31 -19.69
CA GLU A 90 13.45 5.38 -19.27
C GLU A 90 14.01 6.79 -19.60
N SER A 91 14.47 7.48 -18.58
CA SER A 91 15.14 8.76 -18.75
C SER A 91 16.64 8.54 -18.97
N PRO A 92 17.30 9.27 -19.89
CA PRO A 92 18.75 9.23 -20.03
C PRO A 92 19.51 9.68 -18.76
N GLU A 93 18.83 10.38 -17.85
CA GLU A 93 19.43 11.02 -16.67
C GLU A 93 19.03 10.37 -15.33
N GLY A 94 18.26 9.27 -15.31
CA GLY A 94 17.84 8.64 -14.06
C GLY A 94 16.82 7.51 -14.22
N ASP A 95 16.44 6.90 -13.08
CA ASP A 95 15.39 5.90 -13.02
C ASP A 95 14.05 6.48 -13.51
N PRO A 96 13.22 5.69 -14.23
CA PRO A 96 11.93 6.15 -14.71
C PRO A 96 11.03 6.56 -13.56
N LEU A 97 10.32 7.68 -13.72
CA LEU A 97 9.32 8.08 -12.75
C LEU A 97 8.16 7.05 -12.72
N PRO A 98 7.71 6.66 -11.53
CA PRO A 98 6.65 5.66 -11.40
C PRO A 98 5.35 6.15 -12.06
N ALA A 99 4.72 5.29 -12.86
CA ALA A 99 3.45 5.55 -13.52
C ALA A 99 2.30 4.90 -12.72
N PRO A 100 1.49 5.68 -12.00
CA PRO A 100 0.32 5.17 -11.28
C PRO A 100 -0.67 4.48 -12.21
N VAL A 101 -1.39 3.48 -11.69
CA VAL A 101 -2.47 2.78 -12.40
C VAL A 101 -3.81 3.33 -11.94
N HIS A 102 -4.64 3.80 -12.86
CA HIS A 102 -5.96 4.35 -12.59
C HIS A 102 -7.06 3.45 -13.18
N LEU A 103 -8.05 3.12 -12.37
CA LEU A 103 -9.18 2.28 -12.78
C LEU A 103 -10.42 2.57 -11.90
N PRO A 104 -11.63 2.22 -12.38
CA PRO A 104 -12.82 2.24 -11.52
C PRO A 104 -12.68 1.26 -10.36
N GLN A 105 -13.14 1.65 -9.17
CA GLN A 105 -13.00 0.80 -7.97
C GLN A 105 -13.73 -0.52 -8.11
N HIS A 106 -14.91 -0.55 -8.75
CA HIS A 106 -15.67 -1.78 -8.96
C HIS A 106 -14.91 -2.80 -9.84
N VAL A 107 -14.11 -2.31 -10.80
CA VAL A 107 -13.24 -3.17 -11.63
C VAL A 107 -12.18 -3.85 -10.77
N LEU A 108 -11.51 -3.08 -9.89
CA LEU A 108 -10.54 -3.63 -8.96
C LEU A 108 -11.19 -4.65 -8.02
N THR A 109 -12.33 -4.30 -7.42
CA THR A 109 -13.02 -5.19 -6.47
C THR A 109 -13.46 -6.49 -7.15
N ARG A 110 -14.01 -6.41 -8.38
CA ARG A 110 -14.34 -7.59 -9.18
C ARG A 110 -13.11 -8.46 -9.43
N GLY A 111 -12.01 -7.89 -9.91
CA GLY A 111 -10.79 -8.64 -10.17
C GLY A 111 -10.20 -9.31 -8.92
N LEU A 112 -10.30 -8.68 -7.75
CA LEU A 112 -9.92 -9.30 -6.48
C LEU A 112 -10.90 -10.40 -6.06
N ARG A 113 -12.21 -10.24 -6.28
CA ARG A 113 -13.21 -11.30 -6.03
C ARG A 113 -12.98 -12.52 -6.91
N ASP A 114 -12.67 -12.30 -8.20
CA ASP A 114 -12.35 -13.38 -9.13
C ASP A 114 -11.10 -14.15 -8.66
N ALA A 115 -10.09 -13.44 -8.17
CA ALA A 115 -8.91 -14.06 -7.58
C ALA A 115 -9.25 -14.85 -6.31
N VAL A 116 -10.12 -14.33 -5.43
CA VAL A 116 -10.61 -15.03 -4.22
C VAL A 116 -11.39 -16.28 -4.59
N ALA A 117 -12.25 -16.21 -5.61
CA ALA A 117 -13.05 -17.37 -6.06
C ALA A 117 -12.18 -18.53 -6.56
N ALA A 118 -10.94 -18.26 -6.97
CA ALA A 118 -9.96 -19.27 -7.38
C ALA A 118 -9.14 -19.85 -6.22
N GLN A 119 -9.39 -19.41 -4.96
CA GLN A 119 -8.62 -19.83 -3.78
C GLN A 119 -9.42 -20.79 -2.89
N GLU A 120 -8.89 -21.97 -2.68
CA GLU A 120 -9.52 -22.97 -1.80
C GLU A 120 -9.44 -22.61 -0.31
N LEU A 121 -8.46 -21.76 0.08
CA LEU A 121 -8.25 -21.35 1.46
C LEU A 121 -9.11 -20.16 1.89
N VAL A 122 -9.95 -19.60 1.02
CA VAL A 122 -10.81 -18.46 1.34
C VAL A 122 -12.28 -18.87 1.24
N GLN A 123 -12.95 -18.94 2.39
CA GLN A 123 -14.40 -19.12 2.45
C GLN A 123 -15.09 -17.77 2.47
N VAL A 124 -15.90 -17.46 1.46
CA VAL A 124 -16.68 -16.22 1.43
C VAL A 124 -18.09 -16.48 1.98
N ALA A 125 -18.51 -15.66 2.94
CA ALA A 125 -19.85 -15.71 3.54
C ALA A 125 -20.57 -14.35 3.35
N PRO A 126 -21.35 -14.18 2.27
CA PRO A 126 -22.16 -12.99 2.04
C PRO A 126 -23.36 -12.95 3.01
N TYR A 127 -24.02 -11.80 3.10
CA TYR A 127 -25.15 -11.56 4.03
C TYR A 127 -24.80 -11.79 5.51
N SER A 128 -23.53 -11.64 5.87
CA SER A 128 -22.99 -11.96 7.19
C SER A 128 -22.61 -10.68 7.95
N ARG A 129 -23.64 -9.96 8.40
CA ARG A 129 -23.44 -8.76 9.22
C ARG A 129 -23.15 -9.13 10.66
N ILE A 130 -21.99 -8.75 11.17
CA ILE A 130 -21.59 -9.04 12.54
C ILE A 130 -22.36 -8.18 13.56
N ASP A 131 -22.61 -8.72 14.75
CA ASP A 131 -23.21 -8.00 15.88
C ASP A 131 -22.55 -8.28 17.23
N THR A 132 -21.80 -9.38 17.34
CA THR A 132 -21.10 -9.76 18.57
C THR A 132 -19.70 -10.22 18.24
N LEU A 133 -18.75 -9.88 19.10
CA LEU A 133 -17.36 -10.30 19.03
C LEU A 133 -16.87 -10.61 20.45
N GLU A 134 -16.43 -11.84 20.65
CA GLU A 134 -15.87 -12.33 21.90
C GLU A 134 -14.45 -12.85 21.66
N GLN A 135 -13.59 -12.69 22.64
CA GLN A 135 -12.19 -13.15 22.59
C GLN A 135 -11.84 -13.97 23.82
N ASP A 136 -11.06 -15.01 23.63
CA ASP A 136 -10.44 -15.80 24.69
C ASP A 136 -8.96 -16.09 24.34
N PRO A 137 -8.17 -16.66 25.25
CA PRO A 137 -6.77 -16.97 24.98
C PRO A 137 -6.55 -17.92 23.79
N ALA A 138 -7.56 -18.72 23.40
CA ALA A 138 -7.46 -19.70 22.31
C ALA A 138 -7.89 -19.12 20.96
N GLY A 139 -8.72 -18.04 20.92
CA GLY A 139 -9.20 -17.49 19.66
C GLY A 139 -10.24 -16.38 19.80
N VAL A 140 -10.97 -16.19 18.73
CA VAL A 140 -12.08 -15.22 18.65
C VAL A 140 -13.35 -15.92 18.20
N THR A 141 -14.49 -15.42 18.66
CA THR A 141 -15.81 -15.88 18.22
C THR A 141 -16.62 -14.67 17.76
N VAL A 142 -17.21 -14.76 16.58
CA VAL A 142 -18.00 -13.70 15.98
C VAL A 142 -19.40 -14.25 15.69
N HIS A 143 -20.45 -13.51 16.07
CA HIS A 143 -21.81 -13.82 15.69
C HIS A 143 -22.25 -12.92 14.54
N THR A 144 -23.00 -13.49 13.60
CA THR A 144 -23.63 -12.77 12.48
C THR A 144 -25.15 -12.80 12.63
N ARG A 145 -25.83 -11.70 12.20
CA ARG A 145 -27.30 -11.56 12.21
C ARG A 145 -27.97 -12.28 11.06
N GLU A 146 -29.29 -12.42 11.16
CA GLU A 146 -30.15 -12.80 10.04
C GLU A 146 -29.83 -11.99 8.76
N PRO A 147 -29.89 -12.62 7.53
CA PRO A 147 -30.41 -13.96 7.28
C PRO A 147 -29.45 -15.12 7.59
N ASN A 148 -28.14 -14.86 7.79
CA ASN A 148 -27.12 -15.87 8.07
C ASN A 148 -26.67 -15.80 9.54
N ALA A 149 -27.63 -15.96 10.47
CA ALA A 149 -27.31 -15.98 11.89
C ALA A 149 -26.48 -17.22 12.25
N THR A 150 -25.19 -17.02 12.50
CA THR A 150 -24.23 -18.11 12.74
C THR A 150 -23.09 -17.62 13.63
N TRP A 151 -22.53 -18.55 14.42
CA TRP A 151 -21.31 -18.34 15.17
C TRP A 151 -20.11 -18.81 14.36
N TRP A 152 -19.12 -17.93 14.21
CA TRP A 152 -17.87 -18.18 13.54
C TRP A 152 -16.73 -18.22 14.55
N ARG A 153 -15.94 -19.29 14.55
CA ARG A 153 -14.73 -19.41 15.38
C ARG A 153 -13.50 -19.15 14.52
N GLY A 154 -12.56 -18.35 15.03
CA GLY A 154 -11.30 -18.05 14.35
C GLY A 154 -10.13 -17.92 15.32
N SER A 155 -8.92 -17.96 14.77
CA SER A 155 -7.69 -17.68 15.52
C SER A 155 -7.49 -16.19 15.77
N TYR A 156 -7.88 -15.37 14.79
CA TYR A 156 -7.83 -13.91 14.80
C TYR A 156 -9.03 -13.35 14.03
N VAL A 157 -9.37 -12.07 14.30
CA VAL A 157 -10.33 -11.31 13.50
C VAL A 157 -9.71 -10.00 13.01
N VAL A 158 -9.96 -9.65 11.74
CA VAL A 158 -9.53 -8.39 11.16
C VAL A 158 -10.72 -7.62 10.61
N GLY A 159 -11.00 -6.45 11.16
CA GLY A 159 -12.01 -5.52 10.65
C GLY A 159 -11.48 -4.75 9.45
N CYS A 160 -12.00 -5.10 8.27
CA CYS A 160 -11.84 -4.40 6.98
C CYS A 160 -13.18 -3.80 6.52
N ASP A 161 -14.10 -3.56 7.44
CA ASP A 161 -15.51 -3.22 7.27
C ASP A 161 -15.76 -1.70 7.13
N GLY A 162 -14.75 -0.98 6.69
CA GLY A 162 -14.86 0.38 6.18
C GLY A 162 -15.05 1.45 7.27
N ALA A 163 -15.35 2.65 6.81
CA ALA A 163 -15.40 3.87 7.64
C ALA A 163 -16.38 3.77 8.83
N ARG A 164 -17.46 3.01 8.68
CA ARG A 164 -18.50 2.80 9.71
C ARG A 164 -18.28 1.53 10.53
N SER A 165 -17.09 0.97 10.50
CA SER A 165 -16.69 -0.32 11.08
C SER A 165 -17.46 -0.72 12.33
N THR A 166 -18.10 -1.89 12.25
CA THR A 166 -18.76 -2.57 13.37
C THR A 166 -17.73 -3.24 14.28
N VAL A 167 -16.68 -3.85 13.69
CA VAL A 167 -15.58 -4.43 14.49
C VAL A 167 -14.96 -3.38 15.41
N ARG A 168 -14.64 -2.20 14.88
CA ARG A 168 -14.08 -1.09 15.69
C ARG A 168 -15.02 -0.71 16.85
N LYS A 169 -16.34 -0.66 16.62
CA LYS A 169 -17.32 -0.31 17.63
C LYS A 169 -17.46 -1.41 18.69
N LEU A 170 -17.48 -2.67 18.30
CA LEU A 170 -17.56 -3.81 19.23
C LEU A 170 -16.31 -3.90 20.13
N LEU A 171 -15.17 -3.43 19.65
CA LEU A 171 -13.92 -3.33 20.41
C LEU A 171 -13.82 -2.04 21.25
N ASP A 172 -14.84 -1.18 21.25
CA ASP A 172 -14.83 0.13 21.88
C ASP A 172 -13.59 0.98 21.52
N ILE A 173 -13.15 0.91 20.27
CA ILE A 173 -12.01 1.67 19.80
C ILE A 173 -12.47 3.03 19.28
N ARG A 174 -12.03 4.10 19.96
CA ARG A 174 -12.32 5.48 19.56
C ARG A 174 -11.68 5.82 18.21
N PHE A 175 -12.40 6.60 17.39
CA PHE A 175 -12.01 7.03 16.05
C PHE A 175 -11.98 8.57 15.95
N PRO A 176 -11.06 9.22 16.69
CA PRO A 176 -10.95 10.67 16.66
C PRO A 176 -10.50 11.17 15.29
N GLY A 177 -10.82 12.43 15.05
CA GLY A 177 -10.47 13.12 13.82
C GLY A 177 -11.50 14.17 13.48
N ARG A 178 -11.45 14.64 12.23
CA ARG A 178 -12.35 15.67 11.72
C ARG A 178 -12.94 15.28 10.39
N THR A 179 -14.12 15.81 10.10
CA THR A 179 -14.62 15.91 8.73
C THR A 179 -14.00 17.17 8.13
N ALA A 180 -13.32 17.05 7.02
CA ALA A 180 -12.76 18.20 6.32
C ALA A 180 -13.90 19.13 5.86
N VAL A 181 -13.64 20.42 5.86
CA VAL A 181 -14.56 21.41 5.29
C VAL A 181 -14.63 21.27 3.76
N GLU A 182 -13.64 20.59 3.22
CA GLU A 182 -13.45 20.37 1.79
C GLU A 182 -14.40 19.30 1.28
N ARG A 183 -15.12 19.66 0.24
CA ARG A 183 -15.99 18.78 -0.54
C ARG A 183 -15.48 18.74 -1.97
N HIS A 184 -15.72 17.64 -2.64
CA HIS A 184 -15.38 17.46 -4.05
C HIS A 184 -16.62 17.06 -4.83
N ALA A 185 -16.79 17.69 -6.00
CA ALA A 185 -17.68 17.19 -7.03
C ALA A 185 -16.85 16.37 -8.02
N VAL A 186 -17.41 15.26 -8.50
CA VAL A 186 -16.74 14.40 -9.48
C VAL A 186 -17.67 14.08 -10.63
N ALA A 187 -17.09 13.89 -11.81
CA ALA A 187 -17.76 13.36 -12.97
C ALA A 187 -16.85 12.36 -13.69
N ALA A 188 -17.43 11.25 -14.14
CA ALA A 188 -16.84 10.40 -15.16
C ALA A 188 -17.50 10.70 -16.48
N LEU A 189 -16.72 10.99 -17.50
CA LEU A 189 -17.23 11.32 -18.84
C LEU A 189 -16.29 10.81 -19.92
N ARG A 190 -16.87 10.44 -21.06
CA ARG A 190 -16.11 10.08 -22.27
C ARG A 190 -15.98 11.34 -23.12
N THR A 191 -14.76 11.72 -23.46
CA THR A 191 -14.42 12.87 -24.30
C THR A 191 -12.95 12.84 -24.68
N ASP A 192 -12.60 13.63 -25.69
CA ASP A 192 -11.20 13.85 -26.06
C ASP A 192 -10.67 15.10 -25.35
N LEU A 193 -9.61 14.93 -24.57
CA LEU A 193 -8.85 16.05 -23.99
C LEU A 193 -7.50 16.21 -24.72
N PRO A 194 -6.95 17.45 -24.77
CA PRO A 194 -5.72 17.73 -25.53
C PRO A 194 -4.45 17.08 -24.94
N TRP A 195 -4.57 16.26 -23.91
CA TRP A 195 -3.45 15.58 -23.23
C TRP A 195 -3.73 14.08 -23.07
N PRO A 196 -3.79 13.30 -24.15
CA PRO A 196 -4.12 11.89 -24.09
C PRO A 196 -3.17 11.13 -23.15
N GLY A 197 -3.74 10.38 -22.19
CA GLY A 197 -2.97 9.59 -21.24
C GLY A 197 -2.29 10.35 -20.09
N GLN A 198 -2.29 11.69 -20.10
CA GLN A 198 -1.69 12.49 -19.03
C GLN A 198 -2.71 12.84 -17.96
N ALA A 199 -2.35 12.72 -16.68
CA ALA A 199 -3.15 13.28 -15.60
C ALA A 199 -2.85 14.76 -15.42
N VAL A 200 -3.88 15.55 -15.13
CA VAL A 200 -3.80 17.02 -15.06
C VAL A 200 -4.24 17.51 -13.68
N LEU A 201 -3.45 18.39 -13.10
CA LEU A 201 -3.80 19.20 -11.92
C LEU A 201 -3.84 20.68 -12.33
N HIS A 202 -5.00 21.30 -12.37
CA HIS A 202 -5.16 22.70 -12.70
C HIS A 202 -5.56 23.51 -11.46
N ARG A 203 -4.66 24.33 -10.96
CA ARG A 203 -4.84 25.16 -9.78
C ARG A 203 -5.21 26.60 -10.18
N LEU A 204 -6.15 27.18 -9.45
CA LEU A 204 -6.65 28.54 -9.68
C LEU A 204 -7.06 28.77 -11.15
N PRO A 205 -7.88 27.90 -11.75
CA PRO A 205 -8.29 28.04 -13.13
C PRO A 205 -9.01 29.39 -13.36
N PRO A 206 -8.71 30.12 -14.44
CA PRO A 206 -9.15 31.50 -14.60
C PRO A 206 -10.66 31.67 -14.81
N TRP A 207 -11.37 30.62 -15.21
CA TRP A 207 -12.82 30.60 -15.39
C TRP A 207 -13.61 30.35 -14.11
N ARG A 208 -12.93 30.13 -12.96
CA ARG A 208 -13.57 29.90 -11.66
C ARG A 208 -13.20 30.99 -10.67
N THR A 209 -14.21 31.64 -10.12
CA THR A 209 -14.05 32.51 -8.96
C THR A 209 -13.97 31.70 -7.68
N GLY A 210 -13.00 31.99 -6.81
CA GLY A 210 -12.89 31.30 -5.50
C GLY A 210 -11.79 30.28 -5.33
N GLY A 211 -10.75 30.29 -6.17
CA GLY A 211 -9.50 29.59 -5.89
C GLY A 211 -9.56 28.07 -5.97
N ALA A 212 -10.44 27.52 -6.77
CA ALA A 212 -10.67 26.10 -6.90
C ALA A 212 -9.54 25.36 -7.65
N GLU A 213 -9.47 24.09 -7.36
CA GLU A 213 -8.59 23.11 -7.98
C GLU A 213 -9.45 22.15 -8.82
N VAL A 214 -8.96 21.80 -10.00
CA VAL A 214 -9.58 20.80 -10.87
C VAL A 214 -8.53 19.76 -11.24
N THR A 215 -8.85 18.48 -11.11
CA THR A 215 -8.01 17.41 -11.64
C THR A 215 -8.75 16.66 -12.74
N ALA A 216 -8.01 16.24 -13.77
CA ALA A 216 -8.47 15.29 -14.76
C ALA A 216 -7.54 14.07 -14.76
N ARG A 217 -8.12 12.88 -14.73
CA ARG A 217 -7.37 11.62 -14.70
C ARG A 217 -7.91 10.69 -15.77
N PRO A 218 -7.06 10.18 -16.67
CA PRO A 218 -7.51 9.27 -17.73
C PRO A 218 -7.92 7.92 -17.16
N LEU A 219 -8.95 7.34 -17.74
CA LEU A 219 -9.47 6.00 -17.54
C LEU A 219 -9.47 5.26 -18.90
N PRO A 220 -9.73 3.94 -18.94
CA PRO A 220 -9.85 3.22 -20.21
C PRO A 220 -10.91 3.81 -21.14
N ASP A 221 -10.82 3.51 -22.42
CA ASP A 221 -11.82 3.77 -23.47
C ASP A 221 -12.18 5.26 -23.64
N GLY A 222 -11.21 6.16 -23.52
CA GLY A 222 -11.42 7.59 -23.67
C GLY A 222 -12.25 8.22 -22.54
N VAL A 223 -12.42 7.50 -21.44
CA VAL A 223 -13.10 8.02 -20.25
C VAL A 223 -12.13 8.85 -19.41
N TRP A 224 -12.64 9.92 -18.83
CA TRP A 224 -11.92 10.80 -17.92
C TRP A 224 -12.68 10.92 -16.61
N ARG A 225 -11.97 10.90 -15.49
CA ARG A 225 -12.51 11.37 -14.22
C ARG A 225 -12.06 12.80 -13.97
N LEU A 226 -13.03 13.69 -13.88
CA LEU A 226 -12.84 15.08 -13.44
C LEU A 226 -13.22 15.20 -11.96
N ASP A 227 -12.46 16.00 -11.22
CA ASP A 227 -12.64 16.21 -9.78
C ASP A 227 -12.44 17.69 -9.46
N TRP A 228 -13.45 18.34 -8.92
CA TRP A 228 -13.44 19.77 -8.57
C TRP A 228 -13.45 19.93 -7.05
N LEU A 229 -12.45 20.60 -6.52
CA LEU A 229 -12.50 21.07 -5.14
C LEU A 229 -13.57 22.16 -5.01
N LEU A 230 -14.54 21.95 -4.14
CA LEU A 230 -15.65 22.86 -3.90
C LEU A 230 -15.29 23.88 -2.81
N PRO A 231 -15.89 25.09 -2.85
CA PRO A 231 -15.75 26.07 -1.77
C PRO A 231 -16.19 25.50 -0.41
N PRO A 232 -15.57 25.93 0.70
CA PRO A 232 -15.88 25.43 2.04
C PRO A 232 -17.31 25.67 2.52
N ARG A 233 -18.02 26.66 1.95
CA ARG A 233 -19.36 27.04 2.34
C ARG A 233 -20.35 26.94 1.18
N GLY A 234 -21.27 26.03 1.31
CA GLY A 234 -22.67 26.19 1.02
C GLY A 234 -23.18 26.18 -0.39
N GLU A 235 -22.44 25.87 -1.45
CA GLU A 235 -23.12 25.59 -2.72
C GLU A 235 -23.77 24.20 -2.68
N LEU A 236 -25.09 24.18 -2.82
CA LEU A 236 -25.79 22.96 -3.19
C LEU A 236 -25.36 22.60 -4.61
N VAL A 237 -24.69 21.48 -4.77
CA VAL A 237 -24.29 20.98 -6.10
C VAL A 237 -25.50 20.29 -6.71
N THR A 238 -26.27 21.04 -7.50
CA THR A 238 -27.37 20.47 -8.29
C THR A 238 -26.78 19.77 -9.54
N PRO A 239 -27.53 18.85 -10.16
CA PRO A 239 -27.13 18.24 -11.43
C PRO A 239 -26.79 19.29 -12.51
N ASP A 240 -27.60 20.35 -12.64
CA ASP A 240 -27.39 21.43 -13.60
C ASP A 240 -26.10 22.21 -13.33
N ALA A 241 -25.82 22.52 -12.05
CA ALA A 241 -24.58 23.16 -11.65
C ALA A 241 -23.36 22.29 -11.99
N LEU A 242 -23.48 20.97 -11.89
CA LEU A 242 -22.42 20.05 -12.25
C LEU A 242 -22.20 19.97 -13.76
N ILE A 243 -23.28 19.90 -14.56
CA ILE A 243 -23.22 19.95 -16.02
C ILE A 243 -22.56 21.26 -16.49
N THR A 244 -22.93 22.39 -15.89
CA THR A 244 -22.30 23.69 -16.18
C THR A 244 -20.80 23.65 -15.88
N ARG A 245 -20.37 23.07 -14.74
CA ARG A 245 -18.95 22.91 -14.41
C ARG A 245 -18.19 22.07 -15.43
N VAL A 246 -18.79 20.97 -15.89
CA VAL A 246 -18.22 20.13 -16.94
C VAL A 246 -18.00 20.97 -18.20
N ARG A 247 -19.03 21.64 -18.69
CA ARG A 247 -18.97 22.45 -19.92
C ARG A 247 -17.93 23.56 -19.83
N ASP A 248 -17.94 24.33 -18.74
CA ASP A 248 -16.98 25.44 -18.53
C ASP A 248 -15.54 24.91 -18.51
N THR A 249 -15.32 23.77 -17.87
CA THR A 249 -13.99 23.15 -17.79
C THR A 249 -13.52 22.67 -19.16
N LEU A 250 -14.36 21.95 -19.89
CA LEU A 250 -14.05 21.45 -21.23
C LEU A 250 -13.81 22.61 -22.21
N ALA A 251 -14.69 23.62 -22.24
CA ALA A 251 -14.53 24.78 -23.08
C ALA A 251 -13.23 25.55 -22.80
N ALA A 252 -12.87 25.69 -21.53
CA ALA A 252 -11.65 26.38 -21.14
C ALA A 252 -10.36 25.61 -21.49
N TRP A 253 -10.41 24.28 -21.51
CA TRP A 253 -9.24 23.45 -21.86
C TRP A 253 -9.12 23.21 -23.36
N CYS A 254 -10.23 23.08 -24.08
CA CYS A 254 -10.26 22.71 -25.49
C CYS A 254 -10.52 23.91 -26.42
N GLY A 255 -10.79 25.09 -25.87
CA GLY A 255 -11.20 26.30 -26.64
C GLY A 255 -12.72 26.39 -26.87
N GLU A 256 -13.36 25.25 -27.05
CA GLU A 256 -14.81 25.06 -27.13
C GLU A 256 -15.20 23.76 -26.38
N THR A 257 -16.50 23.57 -26.13
CA THR A 257 -16.96 22.34 -25.49
C THR A 257 -16.97 21.19 -26.51
N PRO A 258 -16.05 20.21 -26.40
CA PRO A 258 -16.05 19.06 -27.29
C PRO A 258 -17.30 18.18 -27.02
N PRO A 259 -17.64 17.28 -27.95
CA PRO A 259 -18.63 16.25 -27.67
C PRO A 259 -18.23 15.45 -26.42
N TYR A 260 -19.17 15.21 -25.52
CA TYR A 260 -18.93 14.37 -24.35
C TYR A 260 -20.16 13.55 -23.96
N GLU A 261 -19.92 12.38 -23.39
CA GLU A 261 -20.93 11.54 -22.78
C GLU A 261 -20.71 11.51 -21.28
N LEU A 262 -21.69 11.97 -20.49
CA LEU A 262 -21.61 11.94 -19.02
C LEU A 262 -22.06 10.57 -18.51
N LEU A 263 -21.15 9.83 -17.86
CA LEU A 263 -21.37 8.45 -17.42
C LEU A 263 -21.82 8.35 -15.97
N ASP A 264 -21.22 9.15 -15.08
CA ASP A 264 -21.53 9.13 -13.63
C ASP A 264 -21.10 10.46 -12.99
N THR A 265 -21.77 10.79 -11.90
CA THR A 265 -21.46 11.99 -11.11
C THR A 265 -21.58 11.73 -9.62
N GLY A 266 -20.89 12.52 -8.83
CA GLY A 266 -21.00 12.42 -7.37
C GLY A 266 -20.46 13.63 -6.63
N VAL A 267 -20.81 13.70 -5.36
CA VAL A 267 -20.21 14.65 -4.42
C VAL A 267 -19.76 13.87 -3.20
N TYR A 268 -18.53 14.12 -2.75
CA TYR A 268 -18.02 13.47 -1.54
C TYR A 268 -17.32 14.47 -0.61
N THR A 269 -17.29 14.13 0.65
CA THR A 269 -16.61 14.91 1.69
C THR A 269 -15.43 14.10 2.20
N LEU A 270 -14.32 14.78 2.41
CA LEU A 270 -13.12 14.17 2.95
C LEU A 270 -13.21 14.03 4.47
N HIS A 271 -12.67 12.93 4.97
CA HIS A 271 -12.56 12.67 6.39
C HIS A 271 -11.09 12.40 6.74
N HIS A 272 -10.64 12.97 7.86
CA HIS A 272 -9.33 12.73 8.45
C HIS A 272 -9.56 12.10 9.82
N ARG A 273 -9.41 10.79 9.91
CA ARG A 273 -9.63 10.05 11.16
C ARG A 273 -8.57 8.98 11.34
N LEU A 274 -8.24 8.70 12.59
CA LEU A 274 -7.28 7.67 12.94
C LEU A 274 -7.75 6.95 14.21
N ALA A 275 -7.93 5.64 14.14
CA ALA A 275 -8.25 4.83 15.29
C ALA A 275 -7.14 4.89 16.33
N LEU A 276 -7.52 4.99 17.62
CA LEU A 276 -6.53 5.10 18.71
C LEU A 276 -5.73 3.82 18.87
N ARG A 277 -6.35 2.67 18.63
CA ARG A 277 -5.72 1.35 18.62
C ARG A 277 -6.07 0.63 17.34
N TRP A 278 -5.15 -0.18 16.82
CA TRP A 278 -5.35 -1.02 15.63
C TRP A 278 -5.29 -2.50 15.96
N ARG A 279 -4.91 -2.82 17.19
CA ARG A 279 -4.95 -4.14 17.78
C ARG A 279 -5.63 -4.09 19.15
N ALA A 280 -6.46 -5.09 19.42
CA ALA A 280 -6.98 -5.41 20.73
C ALA A 280 -6.96 -6.94 20.87
N ASP A 281 -5.96 -7.45 21.58
CA ASP A 281 -5.68 -8.89 21.74
C ASP A 281 -5.54 -9.61 20.38
N ARG A 282 -6.55 -10.39 19.98
CA ARG A 282 -6.61 -11.14 18.73
C ARG A 282 -7.41 -10.44 17.61
N ALA A 283 -7.88 -9.23 17.87
CA ALA A 283 -8.65 -8.43 16.93
C ALA A 283 -7.82 -7.28 16.36
N PHE A 284 -7.91 -7.05 15.06
CA PHE A 284 -7.18 -6.04 14.31
C PHE A 284 -8.10 -5.18 13.47
N LEU A 285 -7.66 -3.98 13.10
CA LEU A 285 -8.33 -3.08 12.16
C LEU A 285 -7.39 -2.79 10.99
N ALA A 286 -7.91 -2.75 9.76
CA ALA A 286 -7.17 -2.40 8.55
C ALA A 286 -8.01 -1.53 7.62
N GLY A 287 -7.35 -0.72 6.79
CA GLY A 287 -8.00 0.18 5.84
C GLY A 287 -8.90 1.22 6.51
N ASP A 288 -10.03 1.53 5.88
CA ASP A 288 -10.97 2.56 6.35
C ASP A 288 -11.56 2.29 7.74
N ALA A 289 -11.50 1.06 8.24
CA ALA A 289 -11.85 0.74 9.62
C ALA A 289 -10.85 1.32 10.63
N ALA A 290 -9.59 1.43 10.24
CA ALA A 290 -8.49 1.96 11.06
C ALA A 290 -8.20 3.45 10.81
N HIS A 291 -8.37 3.93 9.57
CA HIS A 291 -8.00 5.31 9.18
C HIS A 291 -8.78 5.84 7.97
N LEU A 292 -9.00 7.14 7.94
CA LEU A 292 -9.54 7.85 6.79
C LEU A 292 -8.56 8.93 6.36
N LEU A 293 -8.04 8.81 5.15
CA LEU A 293 -7.08 9.70 4.51
C LEU A 293 -7.73 10.43 3.34
N GLY A 294 -8.22 11.64 3.58
CA GLY A 294 -8.94 12.39 2.57
C GLY A 294 -8.11 13.37 1.75
N ALA A 295 -6.87 13.63 2.13
CA ALA A 295 -6.13 14.82 1.72
C ALA A 295 -5.95 15.00 0.21
N LEU A 296 -5.65 13.94 -0.53
CA LEU A 296 -5.49 13.97 -1.99
C LEU A 296 -6.54 13.11 -2.72
N GLY A 297 -7.52 12.57 -1.99
CA GLY A 297 -8.64 11.80 -2.54
C GLY A 297 -8.28 10.43 -3.14
N THR A 298 -7.03 9.98 -3.03
CA THR A 298 -6.54 8.76 -3.71
C THR A 298 -5.66 7.87 -2.84
N GLN A 299 -5.39 8.22 -1.60
CA GLN A 299 -4.38 7.53 -0.77
C GLN A 299 -4.95 6.48 0.18
N GLY A 300 -6.23 6.54 0.51
CA GLY A 300 -6.83 5.66 1.52
C GLY A 300 -6.71 4.19 1.17
N LEU A 301 -6.92 3.85 -0.10
CA LEU A 301 -6.82 2.46 -0.55
C LEU A 301 -5.37 1.96 -0.59
N ASP A 302 -4.41 2.76 -1.07
CA ASP A 302 -2.99 2.37 -1.03
C ASP A 302 -2.54 2.04 0.40
N GLU A 303 -2.91 2.89 1.37
CA GLU A 303 -2.58 2.62 2.77
C GLU A 303 -3.28 1.37 3.30
N GLY A 304 -4.54 1.15 2.93
CA GLY A 304 -5.26 -0.07 3.31
C GLY A 304 -4.66 -1.35 2.70
N LEU A 305 -4.18 -1.29 1.47
CA LEU A 305 -3.46 -2.41 0.83
C LEU A 305 -2.12 -2.68 1.52
N ARG A 306 -1.38 -1.62 1.89
CA ARG A 306 -0.16 -1.75 2.70
C ARG A 306 -0.43 -2.30 4.09
N ASP A 307 -1.60 -2.00 4.69
CA ASP A 307 -2.01 -2.63 5.96
C ASP A 307 -2.18 -4.13 5.77
N ALA A 308 -2.88 -4.55 4.70
CA ALA A 308 -3.09 -5.96 4.40
C ALA A 308 -1.77 -6.71 4.18
N GLU A 309 -0.84 -6.14 3.40
CA GLU A 309 0.48 -6.73 3.15
C GLU A 309 1.31 -6.86 4.44
N ASN A 310 1.36 -5.79 5.25
CA ASN A 310 2.12 -5.77 6.50
C ASN A 310 1.54 -6.73 7.54
N LEU A 311 0.20 -6.85 7.63
CA LEU A 311 -0.48 -7.69 8.62
C LEU A 311 -0.45 -9.18 8.23
N ALA A 312 -0.61 -9.49 6.94
CA ALA A 312 -0.77 -10.87 6.46
C ALA A 312 0.40 -11.78 6.88
N TRP A 313 1.65 -11.37 6.65
CA TRP A 313 2.80 -12.21 6.99
C TRP A 313 2.99 -12.36 8.52
N LYS A 314 2.61 -11.34 9.30
CA LYS A 314 2.67 -11.39 10.77
C LYS A 314 1.64 -12.37 11.32
N LEU A 315 0.41 -12.32 10.79
CA LEU A 315 -0.63 -13.28 11.14
C LEU A 315 -0.25 -14.70 10.69
N ALA A 316 0.35 -14.87 9.51
CA ALA A 316 0.80 -16.16 9.03
C ALA A 316 1.89 -16.77 9.94
N GLN A 317 2.88 -15.97 10.36
CA GLN A 317 3.88 -16.42 11.31
C GLN A 317 3.25 -16.81 12.66
N ALA A 318 2.32 -16.02 13.15
CA ALA A 318 1.60 -16.31 14.38
C ALA A 318 0.74 -17.58 14.26
N TRP A 319 0.10 -17.76 13.12
CA TRP A 319 -0.77 -18.91 12.84
C TRP A 319 0.01 -20.22 12.69
N HIS A 320 1.13 -20.23 11.95
CA HIS A 320 1.91 -21.44 11.71
C HIS A 320 2.82 -21.84 12.88
N HIS A 321 3.38 -20.86 13.58
CA HIS A 321 4.49 -21.11 14.50
C HIS A 321 4.24 -20.63 15.93
N GLY A 322 3.11 -19.94 16.16
CA GLY A 322 2.94 -19.14 17.35
C GLY A 322 3.89 -17.93 17.32
N ALA A 323 3.45 -16.76 17.71
CA ALA A 323 4.28 -15.57 17.72
C ALA A 323 4.31 -14.92 19.08
N ALA A 324 5.45 -14.29 19.41
CA ALA A 324 5.51 -13.33 20.49
C ALA A 324 4.61 -12.13 20.16
N ASP A 325 3.99 -11.55 21.19
CA ASP A 325 3.12 -10.37 21.02
C ASP A 325 3.81 -9.22 20.30
N VAL A 326 5.13 -9.07 20.45
CA VAL A 326 5.95 -8.07 19.75
C VAL A 326 5.77 -8.10 18.23
N LEU A 327 5.66 -9.30 17.62
CA LEU A 327 5.43 -9.42 16.19
C LEU A 327 4.07 -8.83 15.80
N LEU A 328 3.02 -9.17 16.51
CA LEU A 328 1.66 -8.70 16.23
C LEU A 328 1.48 -7.21 16.58
N ASP A 329 2.09 -6.75 17.68
CA ASP A 329 2.07 -5.33 18.09
C ASP A 329 2.83 -4.43 17.10
N SER A 330 3.83 -4.99 16.42
CA SER A 330 4.58 -4.26 15.40
C SER A 330 3.70 -3.77 14.25
N TYR A 331 2.58 -4.44 13.95
CA TYR A 331 1.62 -3.97 12.96
C TYR A 331 1.11 -2.56 13.30
N GLN A 332 0.61 -2.39 14.51
CA GLN A 332 0.14 -1.08 14.98
C GLN A 332 1.30 -0.07 15.07
N ALA A 333 2.44 -0.48 15.60
CA ALA A 333 3.60 0.39 15.76
C ALA A 333 4.10 0.94 14.42
N GLU A 334 4.11 0.13 13.38
CA GLU A 334 4.55 0.49 12.04
C GLU A 334 3.47 1.26 11.27
N ARG A 335 2.30 0.62 11.06
CA ARG A 335 1.29 1.13 10.14
C ARG A 335 0.56 2.35 10.68
N ARG A 336 0.14 2.32 11.96
CA ARG A 336 -0.51 3.48 12.57
C ARG A 336 0.44 4.68 12.65
N ALA A 337 1.73 4.47 12.93
CA ALA A 337 2.72 5.55 12.95
C ALA A 337 2.92 6.17 11.55
N ALA A 338 3.01 5.34 10.51
CA ALA A 338 3.13 5.77 9.11
C ALA A 338 1.92 6.61 8.68
N VAL A 339 0.72 6.12 8.91
CA VAL A 339 -0.53 6.83 8.59
C VAL A 339 -0.67 8.12 9.39
N ALA A 340 -0.32 8.12 10.69
CA ALA A 340 -0.30 9.33 11.51
C ALA A 340 0.68 10.39 10.99
N SER A 341 1.84 9.95 10.50
CA SER A 341 2.82 10.85 9.88
C SER A 341 2.28 11.49 8.61
N ARG A 342 1.61 10.70 7.77
CA ARG A 342 0.97 11.17 6.54
C ARG A 342 -0.17 12.16 6.81
N LEU A 343 -1.03 11.89 7.79
CA LEU A 343 -2.07 12.82 8.22
C LEU A 343 -1.49 14.15 8.71
N ARG A 344 -0.40 14.10 9.52
CA ARG A 344 0.29 15.33 9.95
C ARG A 344 0.91 16.11 8.80
N ALA A 345 1.56 15.42 7.85
CA ALA A 345 2.13 16.05 6.67
C ALA A 345 1.04 16.73 5.83
N ALA A 346 -0.11 16.08 5.65
CA ALA A 346 -1.25 16.63 4.96
C ALA A 346 -1.81 17.86 5.69
N ASP A 347 -2.02 17.77 7.01
CA ASP A 347 -2.55 18.86 7.82
C ASP A 347 -1.62 20.10 7.84
N GLN A 348 -0.32 19.91 7.79
CA GLN A 348 0.66 20.99 7.74
C GLN A 348 0.79 21.62 6.35
N SER A 349 0.67 20.81 5.30
CA SER A 349 0.96 21.23 3.93
C SER A 349 -0.27 21.81 3.22
N LEU A 350 -1.44 21.18 3.36
CA LEU A 350 -2.64 21.53 2.58
C LEU A 350 -3.16 22.96 2.80
N PRO A 351 -3.20 23.51 4.04
CA PRO A 351 -3.62 24.89 4.24
C PRO A 351 -2.75 25.89 3.48
N ILE A 352 -1.44 25.62 3.45
CA ILE A 352 -0.45 26.46 2.74
C ILE A 352 -0.65 26.33 1.22
N LEU A 353 -0.84 25.09 0.73
CA LEU A 353 -1.00 24.78 -0.68
C LEU A 353 -2.29 25.40 -1.27
N ARG A 354 -3.35 25.49 -0.46
CA ARG A 354 -4.68 25.98 -0.87
C ARG A 354 -4.93 27.46 -0.57
N GLY A 355 -3.90 28.21 -0.17
CA GLY A 355 -3.97 29.66 0.00
C GLY A 355 -4.43 30.15 1.38
N GLY A 356 -4.52 29.25 2.39
CA GLY A 356 -4.91 29.58 3.77
C GLY A 356 -3.76 30.00 4.70
N GLY A 357 -2.56 30.21 4.20
CA GLY A 357 -1.33 30.26 5.00
C GLY A 357 -0.74 31.62 5.34
N GLY A 358 -1.49 32.70 5.45
CA GLY A 358 -0.99 34.01 5.94
C GLY A 358 0.33 34.48 5.28
N LEU A 359 1.17 35.19 6.04
CA LEU A 359 2.45 35.79 5.59
C LEU A 359 3.45 34.81 4.92
N ARG A 360 3.36 33.50 5.19
CA ARG A 360 4.26 32.47 4.61
C ARG A 360 4.03 32.25 3.10
N THR A 361 2.87 32.66 2.55
CA THR A 361 2.61 32.58 1.11
C THR A 361 3.32 33.66 0.31
N LEU A 362 3.88 34.66 0.97
CA LEU A 362 4.58 35.80 0.36
C LEU A 362 6.08 35.54 0.12
N VAL A 363 6.63 34.41 0.57
CA VAL A 363 8.04 34.08 0.34
C VAL A 363 8.26 33.73 -1.13
N PRO A 364 9.16 34.45 -1.85
CA PRO A 364 9.51 34.13 -3.23
C PRO A 364 10.02 32.67 -3.35
N GLY A 365 9.49 31.91 -4.31
CA GLY A 365 9.84 30.49 -4.51
C GLY A 365 8.93 29.48 -3.80
N SER A 366 8.12 29.88 -2.80
CA SER A 366 7.21 28.99 -2.08
C SER A 366 6.18 28.31 -3.01
N ALA A 367 5.74 28.98 -4.07
CA ALA A 367 4.74 28.46 -5.01
C ALA A 367 5.25 27.24 -5.81
N ARG A 368 6.53 27.20 -6.20
CA ARG A 368 7.13 26.07 -6.92
C ARG A 368 7.30 24.86 -6.00
N GLY A 369 7.73 25.06 -4.77
CA GLY A 369 7.82 24.00 -3.78
C GLY A 369 6.45 23.38 -3.43
N HIS A 370 5.40 24.18 -3.44
CA HIS A 370 4.03 23.72 -3.21
C HIS A 370 3.49 22.85 -4.35
N ASP A 371 3.72 23.25 -5.60
CA ASP A 371 3.28 22.48 -6.78
C ASP A 371 4.04 21.14 -6.85
N SER A 372 5.34 21.13 -6.50
CA SER A 372 6.12 19.90 -6.38
C SER A 372 5.54 18.95 -5.34
N LEU A 373 5.23 19.44 -4.15
CA LEU A 373 4.69 18.61 -3.05
C LEU A 373 3.35 17.95 -3.41
N LEU A 374 2.45 18.68 -4.09
CA LEU A 374 1.19 18.10 -4.57
C LEU A 374 1.42 17.06 -5.67
N THR A 375 2.27 17.38 -6.65
CA THR A 375 2.65 16.46 -7.72
C THR A 375 3.23 15.17 -7.15
N ASP A 376 4.21 15.28 -6.25
CA ASP A 376 4.85 14.13 -5.61
C ASP A 376 3.84 13.28 -4.82
N GLY A 377 2.90 13.94 -4.12
CA GLY A 377 1.81 13.25 -3.42
C GLY A 377 0.87 12.47 -4.35
N HIS A 378 0.54 13.02 -5.52
CA HIS A 378 -0.27 12.33 -6.52
C HIS A 378 0.47 11.17 -7.20
N LEU A 379 1.77 11.33 -7.43
CA LEU A 379 2.62 10.32 -8.06
C LEU A 379 3.12 9.23 -7.09
N GLY A 380 2.86 9.35 -5.81
CA GLY A 380 3.32 8.37 -4.83
C GLY A 380 4.74 8.64 -4.32
N CYS A 381 5.22 9.86 -4.44
CA CYS A 381 6.53 10.30 -3.99
C CYS A 381 6.43 11.24 -2.78
N GLY A 382 7.58 11.54 -2.17
CA GLY A 382 7.67 12.52 -1.08
C GLY A 382 6.81 12.21 0.16
N PRO A 383 6.69 13.16 1.10
CA PRO A 383 6.05 12.92 2.40
C PRO A 383 4.55 12.63 2.32
N LEU A 384 3.88 13.03 1.23
CA LEU A 384 2.45 12.79 1.00
C LEU A 384 2.15 11.52 0.20
N GLY A 385 3.12 10.88 -0.44
CA GLY A 385 2.88 9.78 -1.37
C GLY A 385 3.77 8.56 -1.22
N ALA A 386 5.05 8.75 -0.86
CA ALA A 386 6.03 7.66 -0.84
C ALA A 386 5.62 6.49 0.08
N PRO A 387 5.98 5.25 -0.25
CA PRO A 387 5.84 4.13 0.66
C PRO A 387 6.50 4.43 2.02
N PRO A 388 5.92 3.94 3.13
CA PRO A 388 6.43 4.24 4.46
C PRO A 388 7.78 3.56 4.74
N SER A 389 8.56 4.14 5.66
CA SER A 389 9.72 3.50 6.26
C SER A 389 9.43 3.16 7.73
N TYR A 390 9.87 1.98 8.17
CA TYR A 390 9.67 1.45 9.52
C TYR A 390 10.97 1.48 10.34
N SER A 391 11.75 2.56 10.24
CA SER A 391 13.04 2.72 10.94
C SER A 391 12.96 2.61 12.47
N HIS A 392 11.77 2.79 13.05
CA HIS A 392 11.51 2.66 14.49
C HIS A 392 10.62 1.45 14.82
N SER A 393 10.61 0.43 13.94
CA SER A 393 9.89 -0.81 14.19
C SER A 393 10.43 -1.52 15.43
N PRO A 394 9.56 -2.14 16.26
CA PRO A 394 10.01 -3.08 17.29
C PRO A 394 10.76 -4.29 16.72
N LEU A 395 10.61 -4.56 15.42
CA LEU A 395 11.30 -5.65 14.71
C LEU A 395 12.62 -5.18 14.07
N ALA A 396 13.04 -3.94 14.28
CA ALA A 396 14.33 -3.47 13.80
C ALA A 396 15.46 -4.10 14.64
N PRO A 397 16.45 -4.75 14.00
CA PRO A 397 17.58 -5.28 14.76
C PRO A 397 18.35 -4.14 15.43
N PRO A 398 18.96 -4.37 16.59
CA PRO A 398 19.84 -3.39 17.20
C PRO A 398 20.96 -3.04 16.20
N ARG A 399 21.37 -1.77 16.17
CA ARG A 399 22.46 -1.32 15.28
C ARG A 399 23.70 -2.15 15.57
N ALA A 400 24.01 -3.07 14.69
CA ALA A 400 25.27 -3.80 14.73
C ALA A 400 26.36 -2.92 14.11
N GLU A 401 27.58 -3.00 14.65
CA GLU A 401 28.77 -2.31 14.13
C GLU A 401 29.15 -2.74 12.69
N ALA A 402 28.47 -3.72 12.14
CA ALA A 402 28.77 -4.39 10.88
C ALA A 402 27.76 -4.14 9.74
N HIS A 403 26.93 -3.10 9.84
CA HIS A 403 26.05 -2.74 8.72
C HIS A 403 26.84 -2.05 7.62
N ASP A 404 26.87 -2.64 6.43
CA ASP A 404 27.29 -1.93 5.23
C ASP A 404 26.24 -0.88 4.85
N SER A 405 26.71 0.31 4.52
CA SER A 405 25.85 1.36 4.02
C SER A 405 25.43 1.03 2.58
N VAL A 406 24.16 0.86 2.34
CA VAL A 406 23.55 0.74 1.01
C VAL A 406 22.63 1.92 0.74
N GLY A 407 22.19 2.12 -0.52
CA GLY A 407 21.30 3.23 -0.88
C GLY A 407 19.93 3.19 -0.20
N THR A 408 19.53 2.02 0.34
CA THR A 408 18.28 1.84 1.10
C THR A 408 18.60 1.75 2.59
N PRO A 409 18.11 2.64 3.45
CA PRO A 409 18.30 2.52 4.89
C PRO A 409 17.45 1.38 5.48
N PRO A 410 17.88 0.75 6.60
CA PRO A 410 17.07 -0.24 7.31
C PRO A 410 15.68 0.29 7.66
N GLY A 411 14.67 -0.54 7.46
CA GLY A 411 13.25 -0.21 7.62
C GLY A 411 12.62 0.46 6.40
N ALA A 412 13.37 0.88 5.40
CA ALA A 412 12.83 1.43 4.15
C ALA A 412 12.50 0.32 3.13
N PRO A 413 11.56 0.56 2.21
CA PRO A 413 11.29 -0.34 1.10
C PRO A 413 12.52 -0.52 0.22
N VAL A 414 12.80 -1.76 -0.18
CA VAL A 414 13.94 -2.08 -1.05
C VAL A 414 13.73 -1.60 -2.48
N THR A 415 14.82 -1.26 -3.15
CA THR A 415 14.81 -0.98 -4.58
C THR A 415 14.50 -2.25 -5.37
N ASP A 416 13.62 -2.16 -6.36
CA ASP A 416 13.24 -3.28 -7.20
C ASP A 416 14.30 -3.56 -8.26
N VAL A 417 15.19 -4.48 -7.97
CA VAL A 417 16.26 -4.94 -8.87
C VAL A 417 15.93 -6.30 -9.49
N ARG A 418 16.64 -6.68 -10.55
CA ARG A 418 16.58 -8.05 -11.08
C ARG A 418 17.31 -8.99 -10.14
N VAL A 419 16.67 -10.10 -9.80
CA VAL A 419 17.24 -11.14 -8.95
C VAL A 419 17.13 -12.51 -9.63
N THR A 420 18.11 -13.36 -9.38
CA THR A 420 18.14 -14.73 -9.89
C THR A 420 18.05 -15.70 -8.71
N ALA A 421 17.11 -16.63 -8.78
CA ALA A 421 16.95 -17.70 -7.80
C ALA A 421 17.89 -18.90 -8.10
N PRO A 422 18.08 -19.83 -7.15
CA PRO A 422 18.94 -21.01 -7.32
C PRO A 422 18.59 -21.89 -8.52
N ASP A 423 17.33 -21.94 -8.92
CA ASP A 423 16.86 -22.66 -10.12
C ASP A 423 17.20 -21.96 -11.44
N GLY A 424 17.80 -20.77 -11.37
CA GLY A 424 18.16 -19.93 -12.51
C GLY A 424 17.04 -19.03 -13.01
N THR A 425 15.88 -19.02 -12.34
CA THR A 425 14.78 -18.10 -12.68
C THR A 425 15.16 -16.67 -12.34
N THR A 426 15.10 -15.78 -13.31
CA THR A 426 15.38 -14.35 -13.14
C THR A 426 14.10 -13.54 -13.25
N VAL A 427 13.79 -12.78 -12.19
CA VAL A 427 12.59 -11.94 -12.06
C VAL A 427 12.91 -10.62 -11.37
N ARG A 428 11.95 -9.74 -11.24
CA ARG A 428 12.06 -8.56 -10.37
C ARG A 428 11.95 -8.97 -8.90
N LEU A 429 12.71 -8.33 -8.02
CA LEU A 429 12.71 -8.60 -6.57
C LEU A 429 11.30 -8.51 -5.97
N ARG A 430 10.51 -7.52 -6.41
CA ARG A 430 9.12 -7.36 -5.95
C ARG A 430 8.20 -8.54 -6.28
N GLU A 431 8.51 -9.35 -7.30
CA GLU A 431 7.73 -10.52 -7.66
C GLU A 431 7.92 -11.69 -6.66
N ARG A 432 8.99 -11.65 -5.85
CA ARG A 432 9.29 -12.64 -4.79
C ARG A 432 8.70 -12.27 -3.43
N LEU A 433 8.14 -11.07 -3.28
CA LEU A 433 7.53 -10.62 -2.02
C LEU A 433 6.18 -11.33 -1.76
N GLY A 434 5.70 -11.24 -0.53
CA GLY A 434 4.36 -11.68 -0.13
C GLY A 434 4.18 -13.18 0.11
N GLN A 435 5.24 -14.01 -0.03
CA GLN A 435 5.19 -15.45 0.20
C GLN A 435 5.48 -15.85 1.67
N GLY A 436 5.56 -14.89 2.58
CA GLY A 436 5.88 -15.14 3.99
C GLY A 436 7.34 -15.49 4.27
N HIS A 437 8.20 -15.47 3.24
CA HIS A 437 9.62 -15.78 3.36
C HIS A 437 10.46 -14.53 3.60
N LEU A 438 11.54 -14.66 4.36
CA LEU A 438 12.63 -13.69 4.34
C LEU A 438 13.38 -13.83 3.02
N LEU A 439 13.71 -12.71 2.37
CA LEU A 439 14.57 -12.75 1.20
C LEU A 439 16.01 -12.40 1.62
N VAL A 440 16.95 -13.22 1.22
CA VAL A 440 18.38 -13.02 1.42
C VAL A 440 19.03 -12.81 0.05
N VAL A 441 19.43 -11.57 -0.25
CA VAL A 441 19.95 -11.20 -1.56
C VAL A 441 21.45 -10.96 -1.48
N LEU A 442 22.23 -11.72 -2.25
CA LEU A 442 23.65 -11.50 -2.42
C LEU A 442 23.90 -10.58 -3.62
N VAL A 443 24.66 -9.52 -3.43
CA VAL A 443 25.15 -8.65 -4.51
C VAL A 443 26.44 -9.27 -5.08
N ALA A 444 26.37 -9.80 -6.30
CA ALA A 444 27.48 -10.50 -6.94
C ALA A 444 27.63 -10.06 -8.42
N PRO A 445 28.41 -8.99 -8.70
CA PRO A 445 28.66 -8.52 -10.06
C PRO A 445 29.20 -9.61 -10.97
N GLY A 446 28.71 -9.65 -12.22
CA GLY A 446 29.17 -10.59 -13.25
C GLY A 446 28.47 -11.96 -13.21
N THR A 447 27.49 -12.18 -12.34
CA THR A 447 26.75 -13.46 -12.28
C THR A 447 25.89 -13.74 -13.51
N GLY A 448 25.54 -12.74 -14.30
CA GLY A 448 24.81 -12.91 -15.56
C GLY A 448 25.59 -13.68 -16.64
N VAL A 449 26.91 -13.81 -16.48
CA VAL A 449 27.80 -14.54 -17.41
C VAL A 449 28.14 -15.95 -16.90
N TRP A 450 27.80 -16.28 -15.65
CA TRP A 450 28.17 -17.55 -15.06
C TRP A 450 27.25 -18.69 -15.54
N ASP A 451 27.85 -19.85 -15.79
CA ASP A 451 27.09 -21.09 -16.04
C ASP A 451 26.24 -21.40 -14.79
N ARG A 452 24.92 -21.37 -14.98
CA ARG A 452 23.89 -21.53 -13.94
C ARG A 452 24.05 -22.78 -13.06
N ARG A 453 24.82 -23.77 -13.51
CA ARG A 453 25.04 -25.03 -12.81
C ARG A 453 26.12 -24.94 -11.72
N HIS A 454 26.97 -23.95 -11.74
CA HIS A 454 28.16 -23.88 -10.87
C HIS A 454 28.11 -22.75 -9.82
N TRP A 455 27.26 -21.74 -9.97
CA TRP A 455 27.30 -20.60 -9.05
C TRP A 455 26.87 -20.95 -7.61
N MET A 456 25.93 -21.90 -7.41
CA MET A 456 25.52 -22.37 -6.08
C MET A 456 26.63 -23.11 -5.31
N THR A 457 27.61 -23.67 -6.00
CA THR A 457 28.74 -24.39 -5.40
C THR A 457 30.02 -23.58 -5.32
N ALA A 458 30.02 -22.35 -5.88
CA ALA A 458 31.20 -21.51 -5.96
C ALA A 458 31.28 -20.47 -4.83
N GLY A 459 32.48 -20.13 -4.44
CA GLY A 459 32.79 -19.01 -3.55
C GLY A 459 32.05 -19.04 -2.20
N VAL A 460 31.27 -18.00 -1.95
CA VAL A 460 30.54 -17.80 -0.67
C VAL A 460 29.17 -18.49 -0.62
N MET A 461 28.67 -18.99 -1.75
CA MET A 461 27.30 -19.50 -1.88
C MET A 461 26.98 -20.68 -0.98
N PRO A 462 27.81 -21.74 -0.84
CA PRO A 462 27.49 -22.87 0.04
C PRO A 462 27.34 -22.43 1.50
N ARG A 463 28.17 -21.48 1.95
CA ARG A 463 28.11 -20.94 3.31
C ARG A 463 26.87 -20.06 3.51
N LEU A 464 26.51 -19.28 2.51
CA LEU A 464 25.31 -18.44 2.56
C LEU A 464 24.03 -19.29 2.51
N ALA A 465 23.98 -20.31 1.63
CA ALA A 465 22.85 -21.24 1.57
C ALA A 465 22.61 -21.94 2.91
N ALA A 466 23.69 -22.48 3.53
CA ALA A 466 23.60 -23.08 4.86
C ALA A 466 23.11 -22.10 5.94
N ALA A 467 23.49 -20.82 5.84
CA ALA A 467 23.01 -19.80 6.76
C ALA A 467 21.52 -19.48 6.54
N VAL A 468 21.06 -19.46 5.28
CA VAL A 468 19.63 -19.25 4.94
C VAL A 468 18.78 -20.43 5.40
N ASP A 469 19.24 -21.66 5.21
CA ASP A 469 18.54 -22.88 5.68
C ASP A 469 18.41 -22.93 7.21
N ALA A 470 19.33 -22.29 7.93
CA ALA A 470 19.31 -22.22 9.39
C ALA A 470 18.46 -21.06 9.95
N LEU A 471 17.83 -20.22 9.11
CA LEU A 471 17.02 -19.10 9.58
C LEU A 471 15.82 -19.54 10.42
N PRO A 472 15.43 -18.76 11.44
CA PRO A 472 14.28 -19.08 12.29
C PRO A 472 12.92 -18.89 11.59
N MET A 473 12.93 -18.31 10.40
CA MET A 473 11.83 -18.21 9.45
C MET A 473 12.30 -18.73 8.10
N LYS A 474 11.39 -19.25 7.28
CA LYS A 474 11.75 -19.69 5.94
C LYS A 474 12.41 -18.55 5.17
N GLY A 475 13.59 -18.82 4.61
CA GLY A 475 14.36 -17.90 3.81
C GLY A 475 14.42 -18.33 2.34
N GLU A 476 14.47 -17.38 1.44
CA GLU A 476 14.76 -17.58 0.02
C GLU A 476 16.08 -16.88 -0.33
N LEU A 477 17.03 -17.65 -0.92
CA LEU A 477 18.31 -17.13 -1.36
C LEU A 477 18.20 -16.62 -2.80
N LEU A 478 18.60 -15.39 -3.01
CA LEU A 478 18.59 -14.73 -4.32
C LEU A 478 19.93 -14.06 -4.59
N VAL A 479 20.24 -13.85 -5.86
CA VAL A 479 21.45 -13.13 -6.30
C VAL A 479 21.06 -11.98 -7.21
N THR A 480 21.73 -10.84 -7.08
CA THR A 480 21.62 -9.70 -8.00
C THR A 480 23.01 -9.27 -8.47
N GLU A 481 23.11 -8.76 -9.69
CA GLU A 481 24.37 -8.20 -10.18
C GLU A 481 24.74 -6.89 -9.52
N SER A 482 23.73 -6.09 -9.18
CA SER A 482 23.94 -4.78 -8.55
C SER A 482 22.76 -4.40 -7.67
N TYR A 483 23.05 -3.58 -6.67
CA TYR A 483 22.04 -2.92 -5.83
C TYR A 483 22.53 -1.52 -5.50
N PRO A 484 21.68 -0.47 -5.49
CA PRO A 484 22.10 0.91 -5.26
C PRO A 484 22.92 1.07 -3.97
N GLY A 485 24.12 1.63 -4.11
CA GLY A 485 25.05 1.89 -3.00
C GLY A 485 25.69 0.65 -2.36
N ALA A 486 25.42 -0.56 -2.84
CA ALA A 486 26.01 -1.77 -2.32
C ALA A 486 27.34 -2.11 -3.03
N SER A 487 28.32 -2.60 -2.26
CA SER A 487 29.54 -3.21 -2.78
C SER A 487 29.34 -4.67 -3.18
N ALA A 488 30.29 -5.23 -3.92
CA ALA A 488 30.30 -6.67 -4.21
C ALA A 488 30.34 -7.47 -2.90
N HIS A 489 29.63 -8.60 -2.89
CA HIS A 489 29.44 -9.50 -1.75
C HIS A 489 28.60 -8.95 -0.59
N THR A 490 27.97 -7.79 -0.73
CA THR A 490 26.97 -7.33 0.23
C THR A 490 25.80 -8.33 0.27
N VAL A 491 25.36 -8.68 1.48
CA VAL A 491 24.20 -9.53 1.73
C VAL A 491 23.08 -8.67 2.31
N LEU A 492 21.93 -8.66 1.67
CA LEU A 492 20.73 -7.95 2.13
C LEU A 492 19.77 -8.94 2.77
N LEU A 493 19.25 -8.64 3.94
CA LEU A 493 18.13 -9.34 4.57
C LEU A 493 16.87 -8.49 4.44
N ILE A 494 15.81 -9.05 3.83
CA ILE A 494 14.59 -8.33 3.47
C ILE A 494 13.39 -9.07 4.06
N ARG A 495 12.44 -8.32 4.61
CA ARG A 495 11.17 -8.82 5.15
C ARG A 495 10.22 -9.27 4.03
N PRO A 496 9.21 -10.12 4.36
CA PRO A 496 8.21 -10.57 3.40
C PRO A 496 7.42 -9.42 2.73
N ASP A 497 7.29 -8.27 3.39
CA ASP A 497 6.64 -7.05 2.90
C ASP A 497 7.63 -6.07 2.21
N GLY A 498 8.83 -6.51 1.85
CA GLY A 498 9.78 -5.76 1.04
C GLY A 498 10.57 -4.68 1.78
N HIS A 499 10.62 -4.69 3.10
CA HIS A 499 11.43 -3.71 3.85
C HIS A 499 12.79 -4.28 4.20
N LEU A 500 13.84 -3.48 4.01
CA LEU A 500 15.21 -3.88 4.38
C LEU A 500 15.32 -4.02 5.90
N VAL A 501 15.76 -5.19 6.34
CA VAL A 501 16.09 -5.45 7.75
C VAL A 501 17.50 -4.99 8.06
N ALA A 502 18.46 -5.49 7.30
CA ALA A 502 19.87 -5.24 7.48
C ALA A 502 20.66 -5.51 6.19
N SER A 503 21.85 -4.94 6.10
CA SER A 503 22.85 -5.19 5.06
C SER A 503 24.19 -5.53 5.69
N PHE A 504 24.89 -6.53 5.15
CA PHE A 504 26.13 -7.05 5.72
C PHE A 504 27.23 -7.08 4.66
N GLY A 505 28.42 -6.63 5.02
CA GLY A 505 29.65 -6.79 4.20
C GLY A 505 30.13 -8.24 4.23
N GLY A 506 29.65 -9.06 3.28
CA GLY A 506 29.94 -10.48 3.20
C GLY A 506 29.01 -11.38 4.00
N VAL A 507 29.27 -12.69 3.96
CA VAL A 507 28.46 -13.71 4.61
C VAL A 507 28.76 -13.76 6.12
N ARG A 508 27.80 -13.33 6.93
CA ARG A 508 27.87 -13.30 8.40
C ARG A 508 26.72 -14.10 9.01
N PRO A 509 26.85 -15.42 9.14
CA PRO A 509 25.74 -16.28 9.56
C PRO A 509 25.14 -15.92 10.92
N ARG A 510 25.97 -15.55 11.90
CA ARG A 510 25.50 -15.19 13.25
C ARG A 510 24.67 -13.91 13.24
N ASP A 511 25.11 -12.89 12.52
CA ASP A 511 24.43 -11.60 12.44
C ASP A 511 23.12 -11.73 11.65
N LEU A 512 23.14 -12.53 10.57
CA LEU A 512 21.97 -12.85 9.78
C LEU A 512 20.89 -13.59 10.59
N LEU A 513 21.30 -14.58 11.39
CA LEU A 513 20.40 -15.30 12.29
C LEU A 513 19.81 -14.39 13.37
N ALA A 514 20.63 -13.54 14.01
CA ALA A 514 20.16 -12.61 15.03
C ALA A 514 19.18 -11.59 14.47
N ALA A 515 19.44 -11.04 13.29
CA ALA A 515 18.54 -10.12 12.61
C ALA A 515 17.23 -10.80 12.23
N ALA A 516 17.26 -12.01 11.71
CA ALA A 516 16.07 -12.78 11.37
C ALA A 516 15.24 -13.18 12.63
N ASP A 517 15.91 -13.50 13.75
CA ASP A 517 15.22 -13.74 15.02
C ASP A 517 14.47 -12.48 15.51
N THR A 518 15.09 -11.31 15.41
CA THR A 518 14.43 -10.05 15.76
C THR A 518 13.19 -9.80 14.90
N VAL A 519 13.24 -10.09 13.59
CA VAL A 519 12.09 -9.93 12.67
C VAL A 519 10.88 -10.75 13.09
N ARG A 520 11.07 -11.95 13.62
CA ARG A 520 9.96 -12.78 14.13
C ARG A 520 9.48 -12.40 15.54
N GLY A 521 10.07 -11.36 16.14
CA GLY A 521 9.76 -10.90 17.50
C GLY A 521 10.59 -11.56 18.60
N GLY A 522 11.69 -12.21 18.26
CA GLY A 522 12.67 -12.75 19.21
C GLY A 522 13.54 -11.64 19.83
N SER A 523 14.27 -11.98 20.89
CA SER A 523 15.12 -11.03 21.63
C SER A 523 16.44 -10.69 20.91
N GLY A 524 16.70 -11.26 19.74
CA GLY A 524 17.97 -11.08 19.01
C GLY A 524 19.18 -11.77 19.68
N HIS A 525 19.00 -12.37 20.83
CA HIS A 525 20.02 -13.16 21.50
C HIS A 525 19.88 -14.62 21.03
N ALA A 526 20.77 -15.03 20.12
CA ALA A 526 20.97 -16.46 19.87
C ALA A 526 21.38 -17.10 21.21
N SER A 527 20.49 -17.86 21.83
CA SER A 527 20.85 -18.70 22.97
C SER A 527 21.93 -19.68 22.49
N VAL A 528 23.18 -19.39 22.82
CA VAL A 528 24.24 -20.35 22.73
C VAL A 528 23.87 -21.45 23.74
N ARG A 529 23.21 -22.50 23.28
CA ARG A 529 23.22 -23.77 24.01
C ARG A 529 24.68 -24.17 24.10
N SER A 530 25.27 -23.87 25.23
CA SER A 530 26.53 -24.47 25.63
C SER A 530 26.29 -25.97 25.77
N ASP A 531 26.73 -26.74 24.79
CA ASP A 531 27.06 -28.14 24.99
C ASP A 531 28.23 -28.18 25.99
N GLN A 532 27.87 -28.13 27.27
CA GLN A 532 28.71 -28.69 28.32
C GLN A 532 28.35 -30.16 28.45
N THR A 533 28.85 -30.97 27.54
CA THR A 533 29.01 -32.37 27.80
C THR A 533 30.35 -32.59 28.46
N ALA A 534 30.26 -32.91 29.76
CA ALA A 534 30.98 -33.93 30.47
C ALA A 534 32.48 -34.13 30.16
N GLY A 535 33.31 -33.56 30.97
CA GLY A 535 34.54 -34.19 31.36
C GLY A 535 34.25 -35.04 32.58
N ILE A 536 34.18 -36.34 32.38
CA ILE A 536 34.22 -37.31 33.44
C ILE A 536 35.69 -37.57 33.75
N ASN A 537 35.98 -37.50 34.98
CA ASN A 537 36.80 -38.53 35.54
C ASN A 537 36.40 -39.07 36.78
#